data_c6406aae3c564b7ed56001c696fe8ee0
#
_entry.id   c6406aae3c564b7ed56001c696fe8ee0
#
_cell.length_a   1.000
_cell.length_b   1.000
_cell.length_c   1.000
_cell.angle_alpha   90.00
_cell.angle_beta   90.00
_cell.angle_gamma   90.00
#
_symmetry.space_group_name_H-M   'P 1'
#
loop_
_entity.id
_entity.type
_entity.pdbx_description
1 polymer ?
#
loop_
_entity_poly.entity_id
_entity_poly.type
_entity_poly.pdbx_seq_one_letter_code
_entity_poly.pdbx_strand_id
1 'polypeptide(L)'
;MLRFRNLASGSTGNATLVEGRSGAHTRRLLVDCGLGIRQLQWRLQAAGTAPAQLDAVFITHEHSDHVGCVLKLVLRERIPVWMSEGTYDALGSPDLDGLLHVACDGVPVDMGSFYAHPFSVPHDAREPLHLRCSDGATHIGLLTDLGHAAETVVERLQGCHALLLEANHDADLLASGDYPVFQKRRIAGTRGHLPNHVSADILHAVHHP
;
A
#
# COMPACT_ATOMS: atom_id res chain seq x y z
N MET A 1 1.39 -19.67 5.57
CA MET A 1 1.45 -18.61 6.64
C MET A 1 1.69 -17.28 5.94
N LEU A 2 0.78 -16.34 6.15
CA LEU A 2 0.87 -14.98 5.62
C LEU A 2 1.15 -14.00 6.77
N ARG A 3 2.04 -13.03 6.56
CA ARG A 3 2.36 -11.97 7.54
C ARG A 3 2.74 -10.69 6.83
N PHE A 4 2.64 -9.56 7.51
CA PHE A 4 3.20 -8.31 7.04
C PHE A 4 4.01 -7.61 8.13
N ARG A 5 4.86 -6.71 7.69
CA ARG A 5 5.61 -5.80 8.55
C ARG A 5 5.60 -4.42 7.91
N ASN A 6 5.03 -3.45 8.62
CA ASN A 6 5.17 -2.06 8.22
C ASN A 6 6.62 -1.62 8.46
N LEU A 7 7.29 -1.19 7.39
CA LEU A 7 8.66 -0.70 7.41
C LEU A 7 8.69 0.82 7.63
N ALA A 8 7.71 1.53 7.10
CA ALA A 8 7.53 2.96 7.25
C ALA A 8 6.09 3.35 6.94
N SER A 9 5.61 4.42 7.59
CA SER A 9 4.28 5.00 7.38
C SER A 9 4.32 6.50 7.61
N GLY A 10 3.59 7.24 6.78
CA GLY A 10 3.41 8.68 6.85
C GLY A 10 4.02 9.44 5.68
N SER A 11 3.81 10.76 5.63
CA SER A 11 4.16 11.66 4.52
C SER A 11 5.65 11.76 4.18
N THR A 12 6.52 11.11 4.95
CA THR A 12 7.96 11.01 4.67
C THR A 12 8.36 9.72 3.97
N GLY A 13 7.42 8.80 3.76
CA GLY A 13 7.58 7.58 3.00
C GLY A 13 6.87 6.38 3.61
N ASN A 14 6.18 5.64 2.75
CA ASN A 14 5.44 4.42 3.05
C ASN A 14 6.17 3.22 2.45
N ALA A 15 6.22 2.13 3.20
CA ALA A 15 6.73 0.85 2.72
C ALA A 15 6.25 -0.27 3.64
N THR A 16 5.67 -1.32 3.08
CA THR A 16 5.19 -2.48 3.83
C THR A 16 5.67 -3.77 3.18
N LEU A 17 6.32 -4.64 3.94
CA LEU A 17 6.74 -5.97 3.50
C LEU A 17 5.63 -6.98 3.81
N VAL A 18 5.14 -7.67 2.78
CA VAL A 18 4.24 -8.82 2.90
C VAL A 18 5.03 -10.08 2.58
N GLU A 19 4.91 -11.10 3.43
CA GLU A 19 5.58 -12.39 3.26
C GLU A 19 4.57 -13.51 3.35
N GLY A 20 4.53 -14.36 2.31
CA GLY A 20 3.79 -15.61 2.29
C GLY A 20 4.74 -16.80 2.28
N ARG A 21 4.49 -17.81 3.12
CA ARG A 21 5.29 -19.03 3.17
C ARG A 21 4.45 -20.26 2.82
N SER A 22 4.95 -21.03 1.85
CA SER A 22 4.42 -22.32 1.49
C SER A 22 5.55 -23.37 1.47
N GLY A 23 5.49 -24.33 2.40
CA GLY A 23 6.59 -25.28 2.59
C GLY A 23 7.89 -24.58 2.97
N ALA A 24 8.95 -24.84 2.20
CA ALA A 24 10.28 -24.21 2.38
C ALA A 24 10.42 -22.86 1.66
N HIS A 25 9.47 -22.47 0.82
CA HIS A 25 9.55 -21.27 -0.01
C HIS A 25 8.84 -20.09 0.67
N THR A 26 9.51 -18.94 0.68
CA THR A 26 8.96 -17.67 1.13
C THR A 26 8.92 -16.71 -0.05
N ARG A 27 7.75 -16.11 -0.30
CA ARG A 27 7.58 -15.03 -1.27
C ARG A 27 7.40 -13.70 -0.57
N ARG A 28 8.03 -12.66 -1.13
CA ARG A 28 8.09 -11.32 -0.54
C ARG A 28 7.62 -10.28 -1.52
N LEU A 29 6.55 -9.59 -1.15
CA LEU A 29 6.01 -8.44 -1.86
C LEU A 29 6.33 -7.19 -1.04
N LEU A 30 7.01 -6.22 -1.64
CA LEU A 30 7.11 -4.88 -1.08
C LEU A 30 5.94 -4.04 -1.60
N VAL A 31 5.08 -3.56 -0.71
CA VAL A 31 3.99 -2.63 -1.04
C VAL A 31 4.46 -1.24 -0.69
N ASP A 32 4.52 -0.39 -1.70
CA ASP A 32 5.10 0.93 -1.72
C ASP A 32 6.61 0.98 -1.43
N CYS A 33 7.25 2.04 -1.93
CA CYS A 33 8.69 2.24 -1.90
C CYS A 33 9.05 3.71 -1.65
N GLY A 34 8.25 4.40 -0.82
CA GLY A 34 8.30 5.84 -0.60
C GLY A 34 9.55 6.35 0.12
N LEU A 35 10.45 5.46 0.50
CA LEU A 35 11.70 5.79 1.18
C LEU A 35 12.85 6.05 0.20
N GLY A 36 13.89 6.74 0.69
CA GLY A 36 15.18 6.72 0.00
C GLY A 36 15.81 5.33 0.02
N ILE A 37 16.55 4.97 -1.06
CA ILE A 37 17.08 3.61 -1.27
C ILE A 37 17.93 3.07 -0.10
N ARG A 38 18.75 3.93 0.54
CA ARG A 38 19.58 3.52 1.69
C ARG A 38 18.73 3.23 2.93
N GLN A 39 17.69 4.05 3.15
CA GLN A 39 16.76 3.90 4.27
C GLN A 39 15.93 2.62 4.10
N LEU A 40 15.43 2.36 2.90
CA LEU A 40 14.71 1.13 2.58
C LEU A 40 15.59 -0.11 2.82
N GLN A 41 16.85 -0.11 2.35
CA GLN A 41 17.78 -1.20 2.58
C GLN A 41 18.00 -1.49 4.07
N TRP A 42 18.21 -0.45 4.86
CA TRP A 42 18.39 -0.59 6.30
C TRP A 42 17.14 -1.19 6.98
N ARG A 43 15.93 -0.74 6.59
CA ARG A 43 14.68 -1.25 7.16
C ARG A 43 14.38 -2.69 6.74
N LEU A 44 14.67 -3.05 5.50
CA LEU A 44 14.58 -4.45 5.04
C LEU A 44 15.56 -5.34 5.80
N GLN A 45 16.79 -4.88 6.02
CA GLN A 45 17.78 -5.62 6.82
C GLN A 45 17.32 -5.81 8.27
N ALA A 46 16.76 -4.78 8.90
CA ALA A 46 16.15 -4.89 10.23
C ALA A 46 14.91 -5.82 10.26
N ALA A 47 14.26 -6.01 9.12
CA ALA A 47 13.18 -7.00 8.92
C ALA A 47 13.71 -8.42 8.63
N GLY A 48 15.01 -8.62 8.54
CA GLY A 48 15.63 -9.93 8.26
C GLY A 48 15.62 -10.30 6.77
N THR A 49 15.56 -9.32 5.87
CA THR A 49 15.60 -9.53 4.42
C THR A 49 16.47 -8.47 3.73
N ALA A 50 16.67 -8.63 2.42
CA ALA A 50 17.44 -7.68 1.61
C ALA A 50 16.67 -7.36 0.32
N PRO A 51 16.96 -6.23 -0.36
CA PRO A 51 16.32 -5.88 -1.63
C PRO A 51 16.33 -7.00 -2.67
N ALA A 52 17.46 -7.68 -2.84
CA ALA A 52 17.62 -8.80 -3.78
C ALA A 52 16.78 -10.05 -3.41
N GLN A 53 16.13 -10.09 -2.26
CA GLN A 53 15.25 -11.17 -1.82
C GLN A 53 13.76 -10.83 -2.00
N LEU A 54 13.45 -9.66 -2.53
CA LEU A 54 12.08 -9.30 -2.90
C LEU A 54 11.72 -10.01 -4.22
N ASP A 55 10.52 -10.56 -4.27
CA ASP A 55 10.00 -11.24 -5.48
C ASP A 55 9.23 -10.26 -6.37
N ALA A 56 8.61 -9.23 -5.79
CA ALA A 56 7.91 -8.18 -6.51
C ALA A 56 7.80 -6.90 -5.66
N VAL A 57 7.52 -5.79 -6.35
CA VAL A 57 7.08 -4.52 -5.76
C VAL A 57 5.66 -4.23 -6.25
N PHE A 58 4.78 -3.75 -5.39
CA PHE A 58 3.48 -3.21 -5.75
C PHE A 58 3.43 -1.74 -5.34
N ILE A 59 3.08 -0.86 -6.28
CA ILE A 59 2.89 0.57 -6.00
C ILE A 59 1.39 0.86 -5.99
N THR A 60 0.91 1.41 -4.88
CA THR A 60 -0.50 1.71 -4.69
C THR A 60 -0.95 2.90 -5.53
N HIS A 61 -0.14 3.95 -5.59
CA HIS A 61 -0.39 5.16 -6.38
C HIS A 61 0.90 6.02 -6.54
N GLU A 62 0.81 7.09 -7.33
CA GLU A 62 1.95 7.88 -7.80
C GLU A 62 2.51 8.92 -6.81
N HIS A 63 1.94 9.13 -5.64
CA HIS A 63 2.45 10.12 -4.69
C HIS A 63 3.88 9.83 -4.27
N SER A 64 4.68 10.88 -4.06
CA SER A 64 6.13 10.79 -3.84
C SER A 64 6.52 9.95 -2.63
N ASP A 65 5.70 9.94 -1.60
CA ASP A 65 5.87 9.14 -0.38
C ASP A 65 5.44 7.67 -0.54
N HIS A 66 5.01 7.25 -1.73
CA HIS A 66 4.75 5.87 -2.13
C HIS A 66 5.72 5.36 -3.18
N VAL A 67 6.13 6.20 -4.13
CA VAL A 67 7.02 5.78 -5.22
C VAL A 67 8.51 5.94 -4.90
N GLY A 68 8.90 6.98 -4.17
CA GLY A 68 10.25 7.25 -3.67
C GLY A 68 11.40 6.70 -4.52
N CYS A 69 11.97 5.57 -4.14
CA CYS A 69 13.10 4.97 -4.84
C CYS A 69 12.74 3.80 -5.77
N VAL A 70 11.44 3.60 -6.12
CA VAL A 70 10.97 2.41 -6.84
C VAL A 70 11.76 2.16 -8.14
N LEU A 71 11.93 3.17 -9.01
CA LEU A 71 12.63 3.01 -10.29
C LEU A 71 14.05 2.51 -10.07
N LYS A 72 14.77 3.12 -9.12
CA LYS A 72 16.13 2.71 -8.79
C LYS A 72 16.19 1.30 -8.22
N LEU A 73 15.22 0.92 -7.38
CA LEU A 73 15.15 -0.40 -6.76
C LEU A 73 14.92 -1.48 -7.82
N VAL A 74 13.84 -1.35 -8.60
CA VAL A 74 13.40 -2.40 -9.53
C VAL A 74 14.40 -2.63 -10.65
N LEU A 75 14.98 -1.55 -11.21
CA LEU A 75 15.99 -1.67 -12.27
C LEU A 75 17.30 -2.28 -11.76
N ARG A 76 17.74 -1.90 -10.54
CA ARG A 76 18.97 -2.42 -9.96
C ARG A 76 18.88 -3.88 -9.59
N GLU A 77 17.78 -4.29 -8.96
CA GLU A 77 17.60 -5.66 -8.44
C GLU A 77 16.88 -6.57 -9.45
N ARG A 78 16.44 -6.03 -10.59
CA ARG A 78 15.66 -6.75 -11.62
C ARG A 78 14.38 -7.37 -11.07
N ILE A 79 13.64 -6.60 -10.28
CA ILE A 79 12.41 -7.02 -9.60
C ILE A 79 11.20 -6.58 -10.42
N PRO A 80 10.22 -7.46 -10.71
CA PRO A 80 8.95 -7.05 -11.34
C PRO A 80 8.21 -6.04 -10.44
N VAL A 81 7.60 -5.03 -11.07
CA VAL A 81 6.80 -4.01 -10.39
C VAL A 81 5.38 -4.00 -10.94
N TRP A 82 4.42 -4.03 -10.02
CA TRP A 82 3.00 -3.97 -10.28
C TRP A 82 2.47 -2.58 -9.90
N MET A 83 1.71 -1.96 -10.78
CA MET A 83 0.96 -0.72 -10.53
C MET A 83 -0.18 -0.59 -11.54
N SER A 84 -1.17 0.26 -11.27
CA SER A 84 -2.21 0.57 -12.25
C SER A 84 -1.62 1.30 -13.47
N GLU A 85 -2.34 1.27 -14.60
CA GLU A 85 -1.96 2.03 -15.79
C GLU A 85 -1.95 3.54 -15.49
N GLY A 86 -2.96 4.01 -14.74
CA GLY A 86 -3.03 5.41 -14.33
C GLY A 86 -1.85 5.84 -13.45
N THR A 87 -1.42 5.01 -12.51
CA THR A 87 -0.21 5.27 -11.70
C THR A 87 1.04 5.33 -12.57
N TYR A 88 1.21 4.38 -13.49
CA TYR A 88 2.36 4.35 -14.42
C TYR A 88 2.41 5.59 -15.31
N ASP A 89 1.29 5.98 -15.89
CA ASP A 89 1.17 7.19 -16.69
C ASP A 89 1.48 8.47 -15.89
N ALA A 90 0.98 8.55 -14.65
CA ALA A 90 1.23 9.70 -13.78
C ALA A 90 2.71 9.84 -13.41
N LEU A 91 3.47 8.74 -13.42
CA LEU A 91 4.93 8.73 -13.26
C LEU A 91 5.69 9.14 -14.53
N GLY A 92 4.99 9.44 -15.63
CA GLY A 92 5.58 9.82 -16.93
C GLY A 92 6.02 8.61 -17.76
N SER A 93 5.43 7.45 -17.52
CA SER A 93 5.66 6.20 -18.28
C SER A 93 7.14 5.83 -18.43
N PRO A 94 7.90 5.75 -17.32
CA PRO A 94 9.34 5.51 -17.37
C PRO A 94 9.67 4.15 -17.98
N ASP A 95 10.80 4.04 -18.68
CA ASP A 95 11.28 2.73 -19.14
C ASP A 95 11.68 1.87 -17.93
N LEU A 96 10.98 0.77 -17.76
CA LEU A 96 11.21 -0.21 -16.69
C LEU A 96 11.84 -1.51 -17.18
N ASP A 97 12.40 -1.51 -18.41
CA ASP A 97 13.16 -2.62 -18.99
C ASP A 97 12.38 -3.96 -18.95
N GLY A 98 11.08 -3.89 -19.26
CA GLY A 98 10.17 -5.05 -19.27
C GLY A 98 9.75 -5.56 -17.89
N LEU A 99 10.06 -4.84 -16.80
CA LEU A 99 9.70 -5.25 -15.43
C LEU A 99 8.30 -4.75 -14.99
N LEU A 100 7.64 -3.90 -15.79
CA LEU A 100 6.29 -3.44 -15.50
C LEU A 100 5.26 -4.53 -15.73
N HIS A 101 4.36 -4.67 -14.76
CA HIS A 101 3.11 -5.43 -14.88
C HIS A 101 1.95 -4.52 -14.49
N VAL A 102 0.94 -4.43 -15.35
CA VAL A 102 -0.25 -3.62 -15.06
C VAL A 102 -1.16 -4.37 -14.10
N ALA A 103 -1.47 -3.73 -12.97
CA ALA A 103 -2.45 -4.20 -12.00
C ALA A 103 -3.82 -3.59 -12.29
N CYS A 104 -4.89 -4.38 -12.14
CA CYS A 104 -6.27 -3.92 -12.33
C CYS A 104 -7.11 -4.27 -11.10
N ASP A 105 -8.12 -3.43 -10.81
CA ASP A 105 -9.11 -3.71 -9.76
C ASP A 105 -9.74 -5.09 -9.95
N GLY A 106 -9.78 -5.87 -8.88
CA GLY A 106 -10.38 -7.19 -8.84
C GLY A 106 -9.60 -8.30 -9.54
N VAL A 107 -8.47 -8.01 -10.21
CA VAL A 107 -7.65 -9.02 -10.87
C VAL A 107 -6.51 -9.47 -9.94
N PRO A 108 -6.52 -10.72 -9.44
CA PRO A 108 -5.51 -11.19 -8.51
C PRO A 108 -4.10 -11.26 -9.13
N VAL A 109 -3.10 -10.83 -8.38
CA VAL A 109 -1.69 -11.04 -8.68
C VAL A 109 -1.21 -12.28 -7.93
N ASP A 110 -0.78 -13.30 -8.66
CA ASP A 110 -0.25 -14.54 -8.07
C ASP A 110 1.21 -14.35 -7.63
N MET A 111 1.45 -14.47 -6.32
CA MET A 111 2.78 -14.43 -5.73
C MET A 111 3.36 -15.85 -5.48
N GLY A 112 2.65 -16.90 -5.89
CA GLY A 112 3.04 -18.31 -5.72
C GLY A 112 2.74 -18.89 -4.35
N SER A 113 2.89 -18.14 -3.25
CA SER A 113 2.56 -18.57 -1.89
C SER A 113 1.35 -17.83 -1.29
N PHE A 114 0.86 -16.81 -1.97
CA PHE A 114 -0.34 -16.04 -1.66
C PHE A 114 -0.76 -15.24 -2.90
N TYR A 115 -1.98 -14.74 -2.88
CA TYR A 115 -2.51 -13.81 -3.87
C TYR A 115 -2.60 -12.40 -3.30
N ALA A 116 -2.21 -11.39 -4.08
CA ALA A 116 -2.54 -10.00 -3.81
C ALA A 116 -3.72 -9.60 -4.68
N HIS A 117 -4.82 -9.14 -4.07
CA HIS A 117 -6.05 -8.71 -4.72
C HIS A 117 -6.11 -7.19 -4.70
N PRO A 118 -5.78 -6.50 -5.81
CA PRO A 118 -5.93 -5.06 -5.91
C PRO A 118 -7.40 -4.64 -5.87
N PHE A 119 -7.68 -3.50 -5.26
CA PHE A 119 -8.99 -2.87 -5.30
C PHE A 119 -8.88 -1.34 -5.27
N SER A 120 -9.77 -0.68 -6.02
CA SER A 120 -9.80 0.77 -6.13
C SER A 120 -10.29 1.42 -4.84
N VAL A 121 -9.74 2.58 -4.53
CA VAL A 121 -10.10 3.37 -3.36
C VAL A 121 -10.32 4.85 -3.73
N PRO A 122 -11.17 5.59 -3.01
CA PRO A 122 -11.31 7.03 -3.19
C PRO A 122 -10.11 7.77 -2.59
N HIS A 123 -9.16 8.14 -3.44
CA HIS A 123 -8.00 8.97 -3.09
C HIS A 123 -7.68 9.96 -4.22
N ASP A 124 -6.90 11.03 -3.94
CA ASP A 124 -6.56 12.08 -4.89
C ASP A 124 -5.36 11.71 -5.78
N ALA A 125 -5.39 10.49 -6.28
CA ALA A 125 -4.45 9.91 -7.23
C ALA A 125 -5.16 9.53 -8.53
N ARG A 126 -4.40 9.22 -9.60
CA ARG A 126 -4.97 8.97 -10.93
C ARG A 126 -5.73 7.67 -11.01
N GLU A 127 -5.18 6.59 -10.43
CA GLU A 127 -5.83 5.27 -10.36
C GLU A 127 -5.28 4.49 -9.15
N PRO A 128 -5.66 4.91 -7.92
CA PRO A 128 -5.12 4.32 -6.71
C PRO A 128 -5.68 2.92 -6.47
N LEU A 129 -4.79 1.95 -6.21
CA LEU A 129 -5.12 0.56 -5.89
C LEU A 129 -4.52 0.19 -4.53
N HIS A 130 -5.36 -0.30 -3.63
CA HIS A 130 -4.91 -0.93 -2.40
C HIS A 130 -5.01 -2.45 -2.47
N LEU A 131 -4.58 -3.17 -1.44
CA LEU A 131 -4.42 -4.62 -1.51
C LEU A 131 -5.15 -5.35 -0.38
N ARG A 132 -5.80 -6.45 -0.75
CA ARG A 132 -6.09 -7.56 0.16
C ARG A 132 -5.22 -8.75 -0.22
N CYS A 133 -4.36 -9.20 0.69
CA CYS A 133 -3.50 -10.36 0.47
C CYS A 133 -4.12 -11.61 1.12
N SER A 134 -4.02 -12.77 0.46
CA SER A 134 -4.60 -14.02 0.95
C SER A 134 -3.74 -15.24 0.59
N ASP A 135 -3.49 -16.12 1.56
CA ASP A 135 -2.92 -17.46 1.32
C ASP A 135 -3.99 -18.58 1.32
N GLY A 136 -5.28 -18.20 1.21
CA GLY A 136 -6.43 -19.08 1.26
C GLY A 136 -6.98 -19.30 2.67
N ALA A 137 -6.16 -19.21 3.70
CA ALA A 137 -6.56 -19.38 5.12
C ALA A 137 -6.49 -18.06 5.90
N THR A 138 -5.56 -17.20 5.56
CA THR A 138 -5.33 -15.91 6.22
C THR A 138 -5.50 -14.77 5.21
N HIS A 139 -6.19 -13.70 5.64
CA HIS A 139 -6.44 -12.52 4.85
C HIS A 139 -5.87 -11.28 5.56
N ILE A 140 -5.16 -10.44 4.83
CA ILE A 140 -4.58 -9.19 5.32
C ILE A 140 -5.04 -8.05 4.42
N GLY A 141 -5.62 -7.00 4.99
CA GLY A 141 -5.96 -5.76 4.28
C GLY A 141 -4.90 -4.70 4.49
N LEU A 142 -4.50 -4.01 3.42
CA LEU A 142 -3.53 -2.93 3.42
C LEU A 142 -4.18 -1.68 2.82
N LEU A 143 -4.46 -0.67 3.66
CA LEU A 143 -5.02 0.62 3.28
C LEU A 143 -4.20 1.73 3.91
N THR A 144 -3.43 2.45 3.11
CA THR A 144 -2.53 3.52 3.56
C THR A 144 -3.07 4.92 3.31
N ASP A 145 -3.87 5.10 2.25
CA ASP A 145 -4.43 6.39 1.87
C ASP A 145 -5.87 6.22 1.35
N LEU A 146 -6.80 6.79 2.07
CA LEU A 146 -8.24 6.62 1.84
C LEU A 146 -8.99 7.90 2.22
N GLY A 147 -9.69 8.49 1.27
CA GLY A 147 -10.43 9.73 1.52
C GLY A 147 -11.73 9.55 2.31
N HIS A 148 -12.42 8.42 2.12
CA HIS A 148 -13.63 8.08 2.88
C HIS A 148 -13.92 6.58 2.85
N ALA A 149 -14.68 6.10 3.83
CA ALA A 149 -15.10 4.72 3.95
C ALA A 149 -16.22 4.37 2.96
N ALA A 150 -15.89 4.21 1.67
CA ALA A 150 -16.86 3.71 0.70
C ALA A 150 -17.29 2.27 1.07
N GLU A 151 -18.58 1.96 0.85
CA GLU A 151 -19.14 0.62 1.17
C GLU A 151 -18.34 -0.50 0.49
N THR A 152 -17.97 -0.32 -0.78
CA THR A 152 -17.15 -1.26 -1.54
C THR A 152 -15.77 -1.51 -0.91
N VAL A 153 -15.15 -0.50 -0.28
CA VAL A 153 -13.89 -0.65 0.44
C VAL A 153 -14.09 -1.49 1.71
N VAL A 154 -15.14 -1.20 2.48
CA VAL A 154 -15.47 -1.96 3.69
C VAL A 154 -15.75 -3.42 3.35
N GLU A 155 -16.49 -3.71 2.27
CA GLU A 155 -16.74 -5.07 1.78
C GLU A 155 -15.45 -5.82 1.44
N ARG A 156 -14.46 -5.15 0.80
CA ARG A 156 -13.17 -5.77 0.47
C ARG A 156 -12.35 -6.15 1.70
N LEU A 157 -12.60 -5.48 2.84
CA LEU A 157 -11.90 -5.75 4.10
C LEU A 157 -12.59 -6.80 4.97
N GLN A 158 -13.83 -7.19 4.65
CA GLN A 158 -14.55 -8.21 5.43
C GLN A 158 -13.75 -9.53 5.51
N GLY A 159 -13.73 -10.11 6.71
CA GLY A 159 -13.00 -11.36 6.96
C GLY A 159 -11.47 -11.24 6.93
N CYS A 160 -10.91 -10.04 6.97
CA CYS A 160 -9.47 -9.86 7.15
C CYS A 160 -9.08 -10.16 8.59
N HIS A 161 -8.04 -10.98 8.76
CA HIS A 161 -7.48 -11.37 10.07
C HIS A 161 -6.53 -10.32 10.63
N ALA A 162 -6.00 -9.46 9.75
CA ALA A 162 -5.15 -8.33 10.13
C ALA A 162 -5.34 -7.19 9.13
N LEU A 163 -5.20 -5.95 9.62
CA LEU A 163 -5.32 -4.74 8.83
C LEU A 163 -4.13 -3.82 9.08
N LEU A 164 -3.58 -3.24 8.02
CA LEU A 164 -2.87 -1.97 8.03
C LEU A 164 -3.86 -0.94 7.52
N LEU A 165 -4.40 -0.14 8.41
CA LEU A 165 -5.47 0.81 8.12
C LEU A 165 -5.00 2.22 8.43
N GLU A 166 -5.24 3.14 7.51
CA GLU A 166 -4.96 4.55 7.72
C GLU A 166 -5.76 5.11 8.91
N ALA A 167 -5.10 5.89 9.75
CA ALA A 167 -5.67 6.75 10.79
C ALA A 167 -4.85 8.04 10.79
N ASN A 168 -5.18 8.97 9.87
CA ASN A 168 -4.29 10.04 9.48
C ASN A 168 -4.31 11.22 10.45
N HIS A 169 -5.49 11.66 10.87
CA HIS A 169 -5.62 12.89 11.65
C HIS A 169 -6.80 12.87 12.63
N ASP A 170 -6.65 13.63 13.68
CA ASP A 170 -7.76 14.08 14.50
C ASP A 170 -8.41 15.29 13.83
N ALA A 171 -9.73 15.25 13.65
CA ALA A 171 -10.47 16.28 12.91
C ALA A 171 -10.40 17.66 13.54
N ASP A 172 -10.45 17.74 14.88
CA ASP A 172 -10.40 19.02 15.62
C ASP A 172 -8.98 19.59 15.61
N LEU A 173 -7.97 18.74 15.76
CA LEU A 173 -6.56 19.15 15.65
C LEU A 173 -6.21 19.62 14.25
N LEU A 174 -6.72 18.95 13.21
CA LEU A 174 -6.54 19.41 11.83
C LEU A 174 -7.22 20.76 11.62
N ALA A 175 -8.46 20.94 12.09
CA ALA A 175 -9.22 22.17 11.93
C ALA A 175 -8.53 23.36 12.62
N SER A 176 -8.03 23.17 13.85
CA SER A 176 -7.38 24.20 14.68
C SER A 176 -5.88 24.38 14.42
N GLY A 177 -5.21 23.42 13.78
CA GLY A 177 -3.76 23.43 13.55
C GLY A 177 -3.30 24.50 12.55
N ASP A 178 -1.99 24.65 12.39
CA ASP A 178 -1.36 25.73 11.58
C ASP A 178 -1.29 25.47 10.09
N TYR A 179 -1.84 24.35 9.60
CA TYR A 179 -1.84 24.05 8.16
C TYR A 179 -2.62 25.12 7.36
N PRO A 180 -2.13 25.52 6.17
CA PRO A 180 -2.89 26.37 5.27
C PRO A 180 -4.28 25.82 4.97
N VAL A 181 -5.26 26.70 4.79
CA VAL A 181 -6.68 26.31 4.59
C VAL A 181 -6.84 25.32 3.43
N PHE A 182 -6.11 25.50 2.33
CA PHE A 182 -6.18 24.60 1.18
C PHE A 182 -5.68 23.18 1.51
N GLN A 183 -4.62 23.06 2.34
CA GLN A 183 -4.15 21.75 2.81
C GLN A 183 -5.14 21.07 3.74
N LYS A 184 -5.72 21.80 4.69
CA LYS A 184 -6.79 21.27 5.56
C LYS A 184 -7.96 20.74 4.73
N ARG A 185 -8.40 21.48 3.70
CA ARG A 185 -9.47 21.08 2.79
C ARG A 185 -9.09 19.84 1.96
N ARG A 186 -7.84 19.74 1.51
CA ARG A 186 -7.35 18.56 0.79
C ARG A 186 -7.35 17.35 1.71
N ILE A 187 -6.75 17.47 2.90
CA ILE A 187 -6.64 16.37 3.87
C ILE A 187 -8.03 15.87 4.28
N ALA A 188 -8.95 16.77 4.67
CA ALA A 188 -10.30 16.42 5.12
C ALA A 188 -11.29 16.14 3.97
N GLY A 189 -10.86 16.23 2.72
CA GLY A 189 -11.73 16.01 1.55
C GLY A 189 -12.06 14.53 1.35
N THR A 190 -13.13 14.26 0.58
CA THR A 190 -13.59 12.89 0.29
C THR A 190 -12.62 12.05 -0.52
N ARG A 191 -11.56 12.64 -1.02
CA ARG A 191 -10.43 11.99 -1.70
C ARG A 191 -9.10 12.27 -0.97
N GLY A 192 -9.13 12.83 0.23
CA GLY A 192 -7.96 13.12 1.06
C GLY A 192 -7.56 11.93 1.91
N HIS A 193 -7.65 12.08 3.22
CA HIS A 193 -7.21 11.08 4.19
C HIS A 193 -8.24 10.86 5.30
N LEU A 194 -8.27 9.66 5.86
CA LEU A 194 -9.22 9.29 6.91
C LEU A 194 -8.94 10.00 8.24
N PRO A 195 -9.93 10.65 8.84
CA PRO A 195 -9.87 11.01 10.23
C PRO A 195 -9.94 9.77 11.13
N ASN A 196 -9.29 9.84 12.30
CA ASN A 196 -9.12 8.70 13.21
C ASN A 196 -10.44 8.03 13.61
N HIS A 197 -11.52 8.78 13.80
CA HIS A 197 -12.83 8.22 14.16
C HIS A 197 -13.42 7.37 13.02
N VAL A 198 -13.28 7.80 11.75
CA VAL A 198 -13.74 7.01 10.60
C VAL A 198 -12.95 5.72 10.45
N SER A 199 -11.64 5.75 10.73
CA SER A 199 -10.82 4.52 10.78
C SER A 199 -11.31 3.54 11.85
N ALA A 200 -11.72 4.06 13.01
CA ALA A 200 -12.32 3.25 14.07
C ALA A 200 -13.68 2.65 13.64
N ASP A 201 -14.50 3.42 12.91
CA ASP A 201 -15.78 2.94 12.37
C ASP A 201 -15.58 1.82 11.35
N ILE A 202 -14.58 1.94 10.46
CA ILE A 202 -14.21 0.86 9.53
C ILE A 202 -13.80 -0.39 10.31
N LEU A 203 -12.90 -0.24 11.30
CA LEU A 203 -12.45 -1.37 12.11
C LEU A 203 -13.60 -2.06 12.81
N HIS A 204 -14.56 -1.28 13.34
CA HIS A 204 -15.78 -1.82 13.97
C HIS A 204 -16.66 -2.57 12.97
N ALA A 205 -16.84 -2.02 11.76
CA ALA A 205 -17.67 -2.62 10.71
C ALA A 205 -17.11 -3.94 10.15
N VAL A 206 -15.78 -4.12 10.15
CA VAL A 206 -15.12 -5.33 9.63
C VAL A 206 -14.68 -6.31 10.73
N HIS A 207 -14.89 -5.95 12.00
CA HIS A 207 -14.53 -6.81 13.13
C HIS A 207 -15.36 -8.10 13.08
N HIS A 208 -14.70 -9.23 13.26
CA HIS A 208 -15.31 -10.54 13.40
C HIS A 208 -14.61 -11.34 14.53
N PRO A 209 -15.29 -12.31 15.16
CA PRO A 209 -14.73 -13.15 16.23
C PRO A 209 -13.49 -13.93 15.78
#